data_4ebafee2142d6eb2c60988f31efc2edb
#
_entry.id   4ebafee2142d6eb2c60988f31efc2edb
#
_cell.length_a   1.000
_cell.length_b   1.000
_cell.length_c   1.000
_cell.angle_alpha   90.00
_cell.angle_beta   90.00
_cell.angle_gamma   90.00
#
_symmetry.space_group_name_H-M   'P 1'
#
loop_
_entity.id
_entity.type
_entity.pdbx_description
1 polymer ?
#
loop_
_entity_poly.entity_id
_entity_poly.type
_entity_poly.pdbx_seq_one_letter_code
_entity_poly.pdbx_strand_id
1 'polypeptide(L)'
;MDGTLLGPDGEIRPKDRRAIDALLERGVHVTLCTGRMFSGTQPIALELGLDAPLACVDGSHVAHSTSGRQLACTPLAAEALETLLGILVDHEAAAFAFSDELLFHDEGGMRYLEYVRAWSRRTHLVSDLLVNSAWQESRAIPAVLALGSEELMRKAERALGERAPGGLQGVCFESLCDEDEFGRRPWALLVRAAGVDKGTGVEWLARHYGVSLDEIVTLGDWLNDVPMLSRTGLSFAMAQAPDVVKQAASAVLEADDVEGGAIAEAAERAGLL
;
A
#
# COMPACT_ATOMS: atom_id res chain seq x y z
N MET A 1 -7.73 0.32 -1.18
CA MET A 1 -8.22 1.66 -0.76
C MET A 1 -8.44 2.52 -1.98
N ASP A 2 -7.39 2.91 -2.73
CA ASP A 2 -7.51 3.50 -4.05
C ASP A 2 -8.10 2.46 -5.01
N GLY A 3 -9.02 2.84 -5.87
CA GLY A 3 -9.71 1.91 -6.78
C GLY A 3 -10.70 0.93 -6.13
N THR A 4 -10.87 0.98 -4.80
CA THR A 4 -11.79 0.11 -4.05
C THR A 4 -12.78 0.91 -3.20
N LEU A 5 -12.26 1.68 -2.24
CA LEU A 5 -13.03 2.57 -1.35
C LEU A 5 -13.10 3.99 -1.90
N LEU A 6 -11.99 4.46 -2.46
CA LEU A 6 -11.85 5.78 -3.07
C LEU A 6 -12.01 5.65 -4.59
N GLY A 7 -12.85 6.50 -5.15
CA GLY A 7 -12.96 6.65 -6.58
C GLY A 7 -11.75 7.36 -7.20
N PRO A 8 -11.73 7.53 -8.54
CA PRO A 8 -10.66 8.23 -9.24
C PRO A 8 -10.48 9.69 -8.82
N ASP A 9 -11.51 10.31 -8.24
CA ASP A 9 -11.50 11.67 -7.68
C ASP A 9 -11.00 11.72 -6.23
N GLY A 10 -10.67 10.56 -5.64
CA GLY A 10 -10.23 10.44 -4.25
C GLY A 10 -11.35 10.49 -3.20
N GLU A 11 -12.60 10.46 -3.62
CA GLU A 11 -13.77 10.59 -2.75
C GLU A 11 -14.42 9.23 -2.43
N ILE A 12 -14.99 9.14 -1.23
CA ILE A 12 -15.78 7.97 -0.79
C ILE A 12 -17.21 8.12 -1.30
N ARG A 13 -17.72 7.11 -1.99
CA ARG A 13 -19.09 7.16 -2.49
C ARG A 13 -20.12 7.07 -1.35
N PRO A 14 -21.21 7.83 -1.40
CA PRO A 14 -22.22 7.87 -0.32
C PRO A 14 -22.84 6.50 0.00
N LYS A 15 -22.90 5.58 -0.96
CA LYS A 15 -23.43 4.24 -0.75
C LYS A 15 -22.48 3.41 0.13
N ASP A 16 -21.17 3.49 -0.15
CA ASP A 16 -20.15 2.80 0.63
C ASP A 16 -20.02 3.39 2.04
N ARG A 17 -20.11 4.72 2.16
CA ARG A 17 -20.14 5.40 3.46
C ARG A 17 -21.27 4.85 4.34
N ARG A 18 -22.50 4.81 3.83
CA ARG A 18 -23.66 4.28 4.59
C ARG A 18 -23.49 2.81 4.94
N ALA A 19 -22.88 2.01 4.06
CA ALA A 19 -22.62 0.60 4.35
C ALA A 19 -21.61 0.45 5.49
N ILE A 20 -20.53 1.24 5.50
CA ILE A 20 -19.55 1.24 6.60
C ILE A 20 -20.21 1.66 7.91
N ASP A 21 -21.00 2.74 7.91
CA ASP A 21 -21.72 3.19 9.12
C ASP A 21 -22.61 2.07 9.66
N ALA A 22 -23.38 1.39 8.81
CA ALA A 22 -24.26 0.29 9.20
C ALA A 22 -23.47 -0.96 9.71
N LEU A 23 -22.32 -1.26 9.13
CA LEU A 23 -21.44 -2.33 9.63
C LEU A 23 -20.90 -2.01 11.02
N LEU A 24 -20.44 -0.78 11.25
CA LEU A 24 -19.95 -0.32 12.55
C LEU A 24 -21.06 -0.38 13.62
N GLU A 25 -22.29 0.07 13.29
CA GLU A 25 -23.45 -0.01 14.19
C GLU A 25 -23.80 -1.45 14.57
N ARG A 26 -23.51 -2.42 13.70
CA ARG A 26 -23.70 -3.86 13.98
C ARG A 26 -22.53 -4.50 14.72
N GLY A 27 -21.50 -3.72 15.06
CA GLY A 27 -20.30 -4.20 15.75
C GLY A 27 -19.33 -4.97 14.88
N VAL A 28 -19.42 -4.83 13.55
CA VAL A 28 -18.45 -5.39 12.61
C VAL A 28 -17.19 -4.53 12.67
N HIS A 29 -16.03 -5.16 12.85
CA HIS A 29 -14.75 -4.47 12.76
C HIS A 29 -14.41 -4.12 11.31
N VAL A 30 -14.32 -2.84 10.99
CA VAL A 30 -13.93 -2.33 9.68
C VAL A 30 -12.55 -1.71 9.78
N THR A 31 -11.66 -2.07 8.86
CA THR A 31 -10.29 -1.53 8.81
C THR A 31 -9.79 -1.38 7.37
N LEU A 32 -8.63 -0.73 7.22
CA LEU A 32 -7.99 -0.50 5.93
C LEU A 32 -6.65 -1.25 5.85
N CYS A 33 -6.44 -1.95 4.71
CA CYS A 33 -5.17 -2.54 4.32
C CYS A 33 -4.74 -1.91 2.99
N THR A 34 -3.62 -1.16 2.97
CA THR A 34 -3.25 -0.29 1.86
C THR A 34 -1.74 -0.19 1.65
N GLY A 35 -1.34 0.12 0.41
CA GLY A 35 0.05 0.50 0.10
C GLY A 35 0.43 1.89 0.60
N ARG A 36 -0.54 2.77 0.90
CA ARG A 36 -0.26 4.10 1.43
C ARG A 36 0.41 4.04 2.80
N MET A 37 1.15 5.11 3.14
CA MET A 37 1.62 5.33 4.51
C MET A 37 0.47 5.66 5.45
N PHE A 38 0.70 5.52 6.75
CA PHE A 38 -0.29 5.85 7.78
C PHE A 38 -0.77 7.32 7.66
N SER A 39 0.14 8.27 7.44
CA SER A 39 -0.20 9.69 7.26
C SER A 39 -1.11 9.98 6.05
N GLY A 40 -1.08 9.13 5.03
CA GLY A 40 -2.00 9.19 3.88
C GLY A 40 -3.30 8.41 4.09
N THR A 41 -3.35 7.52 5.09
CA THR A 41 -4.49 6.63 5.38
C THR A 41 -5.33 7.11 6.54
N GLN A 42 -4.69 7.63 7.59
CA GLN A 42 -5.34 8.09 8.82
C GLN A 42 -6.49 9.09 8.59
N PRO A 43 -6.35 10.15 7.75
CA PRO A 43 -7.43 11.10 7.52
C PRO A 43 -8.71 10.43 7.02
N ILE A 44 -8.57 9.43 6.12
CA ILE A 44 -9.69 8.66 5.56
C ILE A 44 -10.33 7.78 6.63
N ALA A 45 -9.51 7.09 7.43
CA ALA A 45 -10.01 6.29 8.54
C ALA A 45 -10.78 7.12 9.58
N LEU A 46 -10.27 8.31 9.92
CA LEU A 46 -10.94 9.23 10.84
C LEU A 46 -12.24 9.78 10.27
N GLU A 47 -12.25 10.12 8.98
CA GLU A 47 -13.45 10.54 8.26
C GLU A 47 -14.55 9.45 8.31
N LEU A 48 -14.17 8.18 8.21
CA LEU A 48 -15.06 7.03 8.31
C LEU A 48 -15.43 6.65 9.77
N GLY A 49 -14.89 7.36 10.76
CA GLY A 49 -15.12 7.04 12.15
C GLY A 49 -14.47 5.73 12.60
N LEU A 50 -13.46 5.23 11.87
CA LEU A 50 -12.78 3.98 12.24
C LEU A 50 -11.89 4.18 13.47
N ASP A 51 -12.12 3.40 14.52
CA ASP A 51 -11.26 3.27 15.68
C ASP A 51 -10.59 1.89 15.67
N ALA A 52 -9.61 1.72 14.77
CA ALA A 52 -9.07 0.42 14.39
C ALA A 52 -7.56 0.49 14.06
N PRO A 53 -6.82 -0.64 14.18
CA PRO A 53 -5.52 -0.77 13.54
C PRO A 53 -5.65 -0.64 12.03
N LEU A 54 -4.76 0.10 11.39
CA LEU A 54 -4.65 0.24 9.94
C LEU A 54 -3.38 -0.48 9.48
N ALA A 55 -3.50 -1.39 8.51
CA ALA A 55 -2.36 -2.03 7.88
C ALA A 55 -1.90 -1.18 6.68
N CYS A 56 -0.80 -0.49 6.85
CA CYS A 56 -0.22 0.45 5.89
C CYS A 56 1.05 -0.13 5.24
N VAL A 57 1.50 0.48 4.13
CA VAL A 57 2.70 0.05 3.39
C VAL A 57 2.61 -1.47 3.10
N ASP A 58 1.45 -1.90 2.58
CA ASP A 58 1.12 -3.31 2.29
C ASP A 58 1.40 -4.26 3.46
N GLY A 59 1.13 -3.85 4.70
CA GLY A 59 1.32 -4.65 5.91
C GLY A 59 2.67 -4.48 6.61
N SER A 60 3.63 -3.74 6.03
CA SER A 60 4.92 -3.46 6.68
C SER A 60 4.79 -2.57 7.92
N HIS A 61 3.74 -1.77 8.02
CA HIS A 61 3.49 -0.86 9.13
C HIS A 61 2.03 -0.95 9.58
N VAL A 62 1.80 -1.19 10.87
CA VAL A 62 0.46 -1.20 11.46
C VAL A 62 0.42 -0.15 12.57
N ALA A 63 -0.55 0.75 12.50
CA ALA A 63 -0.77 1.77 13.52
C ALA A 63 -2.25 2.00 13.79
N HIS A 64 -2.58 2.44 15.00
CA HIS A 64 -3.97 2.68 15.41
C HIS A 64 -4.49 4.01 14.85
N SER A 65 -5.63 3.98 14.19
CA SER A 65 -6.21 5.11 13.46
C SER A 65 -6.33 6.40 14.28
N THR A 66 -6.89 6.33 15.47
CA THR A 66 -7.16 7.51 16.30
C THR A 66 -5.95 7.99 17.08
N SER A 67 -5.16 7.07 17.67
CA SER A 67 -4.02 7.44 18.51
C SER A 67 -2.71 7.64 17.74
N GLY A 68 -2.61 7.16 16.51
CA GLY A 68 -1.36 7.12 15.74
C GLY A 68 -0.29 6.19 16.33
N ARG A 69 -0.63 5.43 17.40
CA ARG A 69 0.34 4.52 18.02
C ARG A 69 0.73 3.40 17.08
N GLN A 70 2.01 3.27 16.80
CA GLN A 70 2.56 2.13 16.07
C GLN A 70 2.31 0.83 16.86
N LEU A 71 1.72 -0.15 16.22
CA LEU A 71 1.40 -1.47 16.78
C LEU A 71 2.37 -2.54 16.26
N ALA A 72 2.80 -2.41 15.01
CA ALA A 72 3.81 -3.26 14.39
C ALA A 72 4.55 -2.52 13.28
N CYS A 73 5.80 -2.91 13.04
CA CYS A 73 6.58 -2.48 11.90
C CYS A 73 7.54 -3.61 11.52
N THR A 74 7.65 -3.90 10.22
CA THR A 74 8.63 -4.82 9.66
C THR A 74 9.56 -4.01 8.75
N PRO A 75 10.68 -3.48 9.27
CA PRO A 75 11.60 -2.68 8.48
C PRO A 75 12.48 -3.56 7.58
N LEU A 76 13.07 -2.93 6.58
CA LEU A 76 14.18 -3.50 5.83
C LEU A 76 15.37 -3.73 6.78
N ALA A 77 16.03 -4.87 6.68
CA ALA A 77 17.28 -5.10 7.40
C ALA A 77 18.36 -4.13 6.88
N ALA A 78 19.24 -3.65 7.75
CA ALA A 78 20.24 -2.64 7.41
C ALA A 78 21.11 -3.04 6.20
N GLU A 79 21.62 -4.28 6.17
CA GLU A 79 22.41 -4.80 5.04
C GLU A 79 21.61 -4.88 3.74
N ALA A 80 20.32 -5.22 3.83
CA ALA A 80 19.43 -5.27 2.67
C ALA A 80 19.13 -3.86 2.16
N LEU A 81 18.93 -2.90 3.05
CA LEU A 81 18.76 -1.49 2.69
C LEU A 81 20.00 -0.94 1.99
N GLU A 82 21.20 -1.19 2.52
CA GLU A 82 22.46 -0.80 1.89
C GLU A 82 22.59 -1.37 0.46
N THR A 83 22.27 -2.66 0.31
CA THR A 83 22.26 -3.33 -1.01
C THR A 83 21.26 -2.67 -1.96
N LEU A 84 20.04 -2.38 -1.47
CA LEU A 84 19.01 -1.69 -2.24
C LEU A 84 19.48 -0.31 -2.71
N LEU A 85 19.99 0.51 -1.80
CA LEU A 85 20.46 1.85 -2.15
C LEU A 85 21.58 1.79 -3.21
N GLY A 86 22.52 0.86 -3.10
CA GLY A 86 23.55 0.63 -4.13
C GLY A 86 22.96 0.26 -5.49
N ILE A 87 21.91 -0.59 -5.53
CA ILE A 87 21.22 -0.91 -6.79
C ILE A 87 20.56 0.34 -7.37
N LEU A 88 19.92 1.17 -6.54
CA LEU A 88 19.22 2.37 -7.03
C LEU A 88 20.20 3.44 -7.56
N VAL A 89 21.40 3.56 -6.96
CA VAL A 89 22.49 4.40 -7.51
C VAL A 89 22.91 3.91 -8.88
N ASP A 90 23.18 2.60 -9.02
CA ASP A 90 23.61 1.99 -10.29
C ASP A 90 22.59 2.20 -11.43
N HIS A 91 21.33 2.48 -11.10
CA HIS A 91 20.23 2.66 -12.04
C HIS A 91 19.70 4.10 -12.10
N GLU A 92 20.40 5.07 -11.51
CA GLU A 92 20.03 6.50 -11.51
C GLU A 92 18.56 6.75 -11.14
N ALA A 93 18.03 5.97 -10.20
CA ALA A 93 16.64 6.03 -9.78
C ALA A 93 16.39 7.23 -8.86
N ALA A 94 15.26 7.92 -9.02
CA ALA A 94 14.74 8.78 -7.97
C ALA A 94 14.11 7.93 -6.88
N ALA A 95 14.45 8.13 -5.61
CA ALA A 95 14.00 7.29 -4.54
C ALA A 95 13.32 8.06 -3.39
N PHE A 96 12.42 7.36 -2.71
CA PHE A 96 11.70 7.82 -1.53
C PHE A 96 11.77 6.73 -0.45
N ALA A 97 12.37 7.04 0.69
CA ALA A 97 12.40 6.12 1.81
C ALA A 97 11.26 6.45 2.80
N PHE A 98 10.51 5.43 3.18
CA PHE A 98 9.40 5.55 4.11
C PHE A 98 9.92 5.39 5.54
N SER A 99 9.73 6.37 6.40
CA SER A 99 10.07 6.28 7.83
C SER A 99 9.40 7.38 8.64
N ASP A 100 9.07 7.09 9.90
CA ASP A 100 8.56 8.07 10.87
C ASP A 100 7.43 8.97 10.35
N GLU A 101 6.53 8.41 9.55
CA GLU A 101 5.44 9.12 8.88
C GLU A 101 5.90 10.19 7.86
N LEU A 102 7.15 10.10 7.40
CA LEU A 102 7.75 10.96 6.40
C LEU A 102 8.18 10.15 5.17
N LEU A 103 8.15 10.79 4.02
CA LEU A 103 8.85 10.35 2.82
C LEU A 103 10.14 11.15 2.70
N PHE A 104 11.27 10.49 2.97
CA PHE A 104 12.59 11.06 2.74
C PHE A 104 12.94 10.98 1.27
N HIS A 105 13.43 12.07 0.70
CA HIS A 105 13.87 12.14 -0.70
C HIS A 105 15.01 13.17 -0.84
N ASP A 106 15.72 13.13 -1.94
CA ASP A 106 16.68 14.14 -2.37
C ASP A 106 16.16 14.96 -3.55
N GLU A 107 17.05 15.75 -4.18
CA GLU A 107 16.69 16.59 -5.33
C GLU A 107 16.15 15.75 -6.51
N GLY A 108 16.65 14.53 -6.71
CA GLY A 108 16.16 13.60 -7.75
C GLY A 108 14.67 13.27 -7.60
N GLY A 109 14.18 13.23 -6.36
CA GLY A 109 12.77 12.97 -6.04
C GLY A 109 11.83 14.15 -6.29
N MET A 110 12.34 15.38 -6.35
CA MET A 110 11.50 16.60 -6.42
C MET A 110 10.47 16.57 -7.55
N ARG A 111 10.84 16.05 -8.72
CA ARG A 111 9.98 15.96 -9.91
C ARG A 111 8.77 15.04 -9.73
N TYR A 112 8.79 14.15 -8.73
CA TYR A 112 7.72 13.18 -8.47
C TYR A 112 6.93 13.48 -7.21
N LEU A 113 7.14 14.62 -6.56
CA LEU A 113 6.51 14.97 -5.29
C LEU A 113 4.98 14.97 -5.36
N GLU A 114 4.40 15.41 -6.47
CA GLU A 114 2.94 15.44 -6.63
C GLU A 114 2.35 14.03 -6.56
N TYR A 115 2.95 13.09 -7.27
CA TYR A 115 2.56 11.69 -7.23
C TYR A 115 2.69 11.06 -5.84
N VAL A 116 3.85 11.24 -5.19
CA VAL A 116 4.09 10.58 -3.89
C VAL A 116 3.29 11.19 -2.74
N ARG A 117 2.73 12.39 -2.92
CA ARG A 117 1.82 13.01 -1.94
C ARG A 117 0.51 12.23 -1.74
N ALA A 118 0.10 11.40 -2.70
CA ALA A 118 -0.99 10.45 -2.50
C ALA A 118 -0.65 9.38 -1.45
N TRP A 119 0.63 9.05 -1.29
CA TRP A 119 1.12 8.03 -0.35
C TRP A 119 1.41 8.60 1.04
N SER A 120 1.92 9.85 1.11
CA SER A 120 2.13 10.60 2.34
C SER A 120 2.09 12.10 2.06
N ARG A 121 1.43 12.84 2.93
CA ARG A 121 1.41 14.31 2.86
C ARG A 121 2.67 14.97 3.44
N ARG A 122 3.54 14.19 4.09
CA ARG A 122 4.74 14.67 4.78
C ARG A 122 5.98 14.18 4.06
N THR A 123 6.74 15.11 3.50
CA THR A 123 8.01 14.83 2.83
C THR A 123 9.17 15.54 3.52
N HIS A 124 10.37 14.99 3.43
CA HIS A 124 11.59 15.56 3.99
C HIS A 124 12.72 15.46 2.99
N LEU A 125 13.26 16.63 2.61
CA LEU A 125 14.39 16.71 1.69
C LEU A 125 15.69 16.46 2.46
N VAL A 126 16.52 15.54 1.96
CA VAL A 126 17.88 15.27 2.44
C VAL A 126 18.89 15.60 1.33
N SER A 127 20.15 15.76 1.68
CA SER A 127 21.19 16.17 0.72
C SER A 127 21.44 15.14 -0.37
N ASP A 128 21.38 13.87 -0.03
CA ASP A 128 21.60 12.74 -0.92
C ASP A 128 21.01 11.48 -0.25
N LEU A 129 19.91 10.99 -0.79
CA LEU A 129 19.19 9.86 -0.19
C LEU A 129 19.95 8.54 -0.35
N LEU A 130 20.59 8.36 -1.49
CA LEU A 130 21.15 7.07 -1.88
C LEU A 130 22.57 6.86 -1.36
N VAL A 131 23.33 7.94 -1.16
CA VAL A 131 24.75 7.87 -0.79
C VAL A 131 25.00 8.26 0.67
N ASN A 132 24.26 9.23 1.19
CA ASN A 132 24.40 9.70 2.57
C ASN A 132 23.47 8.96 3.52
N SER A 133 24.02 8.05 4.33
CA SER A 133 23.24 7.24 5.27
C SER A 133 22.81 7.97 6.56
N ALA A 134 23.19 9.21 6.78
CA ALA A 134 22.88 9.94 8.02
C ALA A 134 21.37 10.04 8.32
N TRP A 135 20.51 10.08 7.29
CA TRP A 135 19.06 10.08 7.45
C TRP A 135 18.49 8.73 7.96
N GLN A 136 19.26 7.64 7.86
CA GLN A 136 18.86 6.28 8.29
C GLN A 136 19.05 6.07 9.79
N GLU A 137 19.84 6.89 10.47
CA GLU A 137 20.21 6.68 11.88
C GLU A 137 18.97 6.53 12.76
N SER A 138 18.90 5.40 13.47
CA SER A 138 17.84 5.06 14.44
C SER A 138 16.42 4.97 13.84
N ARG A 139 16.27 4.86 12.52
CA ARG A 139 14.97 4.77 11.86
C ARG A 139 14.63 3.37 11.38
N ALA A 140 13.36 3.01 11.54
CA ALA A 140 12.78 1.87 10.87
C ALA A 140 12.33 2.27 9.45
N ILE A 141 12.84 1.62 8.42
CA ILE A 141 12.50 1.88 7.02
C ILE A 141 11.64 0.72 6.50
N PRO A 142 10.31 0.80 6.56
CA PRO A 142 9.43 -0.29 6.12
C PRO A 142 9.40 -0.49 4.60
N ALA A 143 9.71 0.56 3.82
CA ALA A 143 9.75 0.48 2.37
C ALA A 143 10.60 1.59 1.74
N VAL A 144 11.02 1.34 0.50
CA VAL A 144 11.60 2.33 -0.41
C VAL A 144 10.83 2.26 -1.73
N LEU A 145 10.39 3.42 -2.23
CA LEU A 145 9.81 3.59 -3.56
C LEU A 145 10.87 4.21 -4.46
N ALA A 146 11.16 3.57 -5.58
CA ALA A 146 12.00 4.14 -6.62
C ALA A 146 11.16 4.47 -7.87
N LEU A 147 11.55 5.52 -8.58
CA LEU A 147 10.87 5.99 -9.80
C LEU A 147 11.90 6.24 -10.92
N GLY A 148 11.54 5.83 -12.12
CA GLY A 148 12.41 5.97 -13.29
C GLY A 148 11.73 5.46 -14.56
N SER A 149 12.51 5.18 -15.62
CA SER A 149 11.96 4.52 -16.80
C SER A 149 11.62 3.05 -16.53
N GLU A 150 10.71 2.47 -17.31
CA GLU A 150 10.37 1.05 -17.22
C GLU A 150 11.61 0.16 -17.25
N GLU A 151 12.47 0.41 -18.23
CA GLU A 151 13.69 -0.38 -18.42
C GLU A 151 14.58 -0.36 -17.17
N LEU A 152 14.80 0.80 -16.58
CA LEU A 152 15.62 0.96 -15.36
C LEU A 152 14.98 0.30 -14.15
N MET A 153 13.67 0.49 -13.93
CA MET A 153 12.98 -0.11 -12.80
C MET A 153 12.94 -1.64 -12.87
N ARG A 154 12.72 -2.19 -14.08
CA ARG A 154 12.78 -3.65 -14.26
C ARG A 154 14.20 -4.21 -14.15
N LYS A 155 15.23 -3.46 -14.52
CA LYS A 155 16.63 -3.86 -14.26
C LYS A 155 16.94 -3.86 -12.77
N ALA A 156 16.51 -2.82 -12.05
CA ALA A 156 16.66 -2.74 -10.60
C ALA A 156 15.93 -3.90 -9.89
N GLU A 157 14.70 -4.22 -10.30
CA GLU A 157 13.93 -5.36 -9.78
C GLU A 157 14.67 -6.69 -9.96
N ARG A 158 15.24 -6.95 -11.15
CA ARG A 158 16.07 -8.16 -11.38
C ARG A 158 17.31 -8.17 -10.50
N ALA A 159 17.99 -7.02 -10.38
CA ALA A 159 19.18 -6.90 -9.54
C ALA A 159 18.88 -7.15 -8.05
N LEU A 160 17.67 -6.82 -7.56
CA LEU A 160 17.23 -7.18 -6.21
C LEU A 160 17.23 -8.71 -6.01
N GLY A 161 16.67 -9.46 -6.97
CA GLY A 161 16.63 -10.92 -6.90
C GLY A 161 18.03 -11.57 -6.88
N GLU A 162 18.99 -10.95 -7.56
CA GLU A 162 20.36 -11.44 -7.67
C GLU A 162 21.23 -11.04 -6.46
N ARG A 163 21.13 -9.78 -6.00
CA ARG A 163 22.04 -9.20 -4.99
C ARG A 163 21.52 -9.29 -3.55
N ALA A 164 20.18 -9.44 -3.37
CA ALA A 164 19.55 -9.57 -2.06
C ALA A 164 18.55 -10.75 -2.02
N PRO A 165 18.95 -11.97 -2.37
CA PRO A 165 18.05 -13.10 -2.48
C PRO A 165 17.40 -13.40 -1.12
N GLY A 166 16.06 -13.40 -1.08
CA GLY A 166 15.28 -13.73 0.13
C GLY A 166 15.23 -12.62 1.19
N GLY A 167 15.92 -11.48 1.01
CA GLY A 167 15.91 -10.38 1.97
C GLY A 167 14.92 -9.25 1.60
N LEU A 168 14.70 -9.05 0.30
CA LEU A 168 13.88 -7.98 -0.26
C LEU A 168 12.85 -8.53 -1.24
N GLN A 169 11.72 -7.84 -1.31
CA GLN A 169 10.69 -8.06 -2.32
C GLN A 169 10.39 -6.74 -3.02
N GLY A 170 10.64 -6.69 -4.33
CA GLY A 170 10.30 -5.59 -5.20
C GLY A 170 9.04 -5.89 -6.00
N VAL A 171 8.23 -4.86 -6.27
CA VAL A 171 7.12 -4.90 -7.21
C VAL A 171 7.23 -3.71 -8.14
N CYS A 172 7.41 -3.99 -9.43
CA CYS A 172 7.54 -2.98 -10.48
C CYS A 172 6.20 -2.78 -11.19
N PHE A 173 5.76 -1.53 -11.33
CA PHE A 173 4.48 -1.17 -11.95
C PHE A 173 4.53 0.20 -12.60
N GLU A 174 3.66 0.44 -13.57
CA GLU A 174 3.48 1.77 -14.17
C GLU A 174 2.88 2.73 -13.13
N SER A 175 3.50 3.90 -12.95
CA SER A 175 3.02 4.89 -11.99
C SER A 175 1.83 5.67 -12.56
N LEU A 176 1.09 6.34 -11.67
CA LEU A 176 0.05 7.32 -12.07
C LEU A 176 0.61 8.74 -12.23
N CYS A 177 1.93 8.89 -12.35
CA CYS A 177 2.53 10.18 -12.70
C CYS A 177 2.07 10.64 -14.07
N ASP A 178 2.11 11.95 -14.29
CA ASP A 178 1.93 12.52 -15.63
C ASP A 178 3.00 11.98 -16.59
N GLU A 179 2.62 11.94 -17.85
CA GLU A 179 3.54 11.58 -18.94
C GLU A 179 4.62 12.69 -19.12
N ASP A 180 5.81 12.28 -19.47
CA ASP A 180 6.88 13.19 -19.84
C ASP A 180 6.60 13.86 -21.21
N GLU A 181 7.47 14.77 -21.63
CA GLU A 181 7.38 15.45 -22.95
C GLU A 181 7.40 14.50 -24.17
N PHE A 182 7.73 13.20 -23.95
CA PHE A 182 7.72 12.15 -24.98
C PHE A 182 6.53 11.20 -24.83
N GLY A 183 5.53 11.51 -23.97
CA GLY A 183 4.34 10.68 -23.73
C GLY A 183 4.64 9.39 -22.96
N ARG A 184 5.73 9.35 -22.18
CA ARG A 184 6.12 8.18 -21.40
C ARG A 184 5.80 8.41 -19.92
N ARG A 185 5.15 7.45 -19.28
CA ARG A 185 4.93 7.45 -17.85
C ARG A 185 6.13 6.86 -17.11
N PRO A 186 6.53 7.45 -15.99
CA PRO A 186 7.48 6.83 -15.09
C PRO A 186 6.95 5.48 -14.57
N TRP A 187 7.87 4.56 -14.34
CA TRP A 187 7.60 3.31 -13.62
C TRP A 187 8.07 3.43 -12.19
N ALA A 188 7.38 2.72 -11.32
CA ALA A 188 7.67 2.64 -9.90
C ALA A 188 8.18 1.24 -9.56
N LEU A 189 9.14 1.17 -8.62
CA LEU A 189 9.60 -0.04 -7.97
C LEU A 189 9.42 0.16 -6.45
N LEU A 190 8.43 -0.50 -5.88
CA LEU A 190 8.21 -0.51 -4.44
C LEU A 190 8.93 -1.72 -3.84
N VAL A 191 9.86 -1.45 -2.92
CA VAL A 191 10.68 -2.47 -2.25
C VAL A 191 10.36 -2.54 -0.77
N ARG A 192 10.14 -3.75 -0.27
CA ARG A 192 9.83 -4.09 1.13
C ARG A 192 10.66 -5.29 1.58
N ALA A 193 10.61 -5.59 2.87
CA ALA A 193 11.15 -6.84 3.38
C ALA A 193 10.45 -8.05 2.72
N ALA A 194 11.21 -9.09 2.42
CA ALA A 194 10.65 -10.31 1.83
C ALA A 194 9.62 -10.95 2.76
N GLY A 195 8.57 -11.50 2.18
CA GLY A 195 7.47 -12.13 2.92
C GLY A 195 6.47 -11.15 3.56
N VAL A 196 6.61 -9.84 3.32
CA VAL A 196 5.63 -8.85 3.77
C VAL A 196 4.74 -8.43 2.60
N ASP A 197 3.45 -8.64 2.75
CA ASP A 197 2.41 -8.31 1.78
C ASP A 197 1.09 -7.96 2.49
N LYS A 198 0.05 -7.55 1.75
CA LYS A 198 -1.27 -7.28 2.35
C LYS A 198 -1.88 -8.49 3.04
N GLY A 199 -1.56 -9.71 2.61
CA GLY A 199 -2.00 -10.93 3.28
C GLY A 199 -1.41 -11.05 4.68
N THR A 200 -0.11 -10.80 4.86
CA THR A 200 0.51 -10.78 6.21
C THR A 200 -0.04 -9.63 7.07
N GLY A 201 -0.41 -8.50 6.46
CA GLY A 201 -1.12 -7.42 7.12
C GLY A 201 -2.48 -7.87 7.67
N VAL A 202 -3.26 -8.58 6.85
CA VAL A 202 -4.56 -9.15 7.27
C VAL A 202 -4.37 -10.24 8.33
N GLU A 203 -3.37 -11.10 8.22
CA GLU A 203 -3.04 -12.08 9.27
C GLU A 203 -2.70 -11.42 10.61
N TRP A 204 -2.01 -10.27 10.57
CA TRP A 204 -1.75 -9.49 11.79
C TRP A 204 -3.05 -8.95 12.38
N LEU A 205 -3.95 -8.40 11.55
CA LEU A 205 -5.26 -7.90 11.97
C LEU A 205 -6.12 -9.02 12.55
N ALA A 206 -6.15 -10.21 11.91
CA ALA A 206 -6.84 -11.40 12.41
C ALA A 206 -6.40 -11.75 13.84
N ARG A 207 -5.09 -11.83 14.06
CA ARG A 207 -4.54 -12.09 15.40
C ARG A 207 -4.88 -11.00 16.40
N HIS A 208 -4.90 -9.74 15.99
CA HIS A 208 -5.24 -8.60 16.84
C HIS A 208 -6.69 -8.68 17.35
N TYR A 209 -7.62 -9.03 16.46
CA TYR A 209 -9.04 -9.16 16.80
C TYR A 209 -9.41 -10.54 17.37
N GLY A 210 -8.51 -11.49 17.35
CA GLY A 210 -8.75 -12.87 17.83
C GLY A 210 -9.72 -13.65 16.96
N VAL A 211 -9.77 -13.36 15.66
CA VAL A 211 -10.60 -14.04 14.66
C VAL A 211 -9.75 -14.89 13.73
N SER A 212 -10.37 -15.88 13.09
CA SER A 212 -9.74 -16.67 12.02
C SER A 212 -9.81 -15.90 10.69
N LEU A 213 -8.96 -16.28 9.73
CA LEU A 213 -9.00 -15.71 8.37
C LEU A 213 -10.34 -16.00 7.66
N ASP A 214 -11.00 -17.10 8.01
CA ASP A 214 -12.31 -17.48 7.45
C ASP A 214 -13.45 -16.54 7.89
N GLU A 215 -13.25 -15.78 8.97
CA GLU A 215 -14.21 -14.79 9.47
C GLU A 215 -13.96 -13.38 8.91
N ILE A 216 -12.99 -13.24 7.99
CA ILE A 216 -12.62 -11.95 7.40
C ILE A 216 -13.13 -11.85 5.97
N VAL A 217 -13.76 -10.72 5.68
CA VAL A 217 -14.14 -10.32 4.33
C VAL A 217 -13.12 -9.28 3.82
N THR A 218 -12.58 -9.49 2.64
CA THR A 218 -11.64 -8.56 2.00
C THR A 218 -12.11 -8.12 0.63
N LEU A 219 -11.78 -6.86 0.28
CA LEU A 219 -12.05 -6.28 -1.04
C LEU A 219 -10.74 -5.71 -1.60
N GLY A 220 -10.54 -5.85 -2.90
CA GLY A 220 -9.36 -5.33 -3.57
C GLY A 220 -9.52 -5.21 -5.08
N ASP A 221 -8.63 -4.45 -5.70
CA ASP A 221 -8.69 -4.12 -7.12
C ASP A 221 -7.35 -4.30 -7.85
N TRP A 222 -6.22 -4.44 -7.13
CA TRP A 222 -4.91 -4.43 -7.75
C TRP A 222 -4.02 -5.63 -7.36
N LEU A 223 -2.88 -5.77 -8.03
CA LEU A 223 -1.97 -6.92 -7.87
C LEU A 223 -1.48 -7.14 -6.43
N ASN A 224 -1.27 -6.06 -5.67
CA ASN A 224 -0.86 -6.15 -4.26
C ASN A 224 -1.99 -6.61 -3.32
N ASP A 225 -3.24 -6.70 -3.81
CA ASP A 225 -4.37 -7.27 -3.06
C ASP A 225 -4.44 -8.79 -3.16
N VAL A 226 -3.85 -9.39 -4.20
CA VAL A 226 -3.88 -10.84 -4.42
C VAL A 226 -3.52 -11.65 -3.18
N PRO A 227 -2.46 -11.31 -2.41
CA PRO A 227 -2.13 -12.07 -1.20
C PRO A 227 -3.21 -12.03 -0.11
N MET A 228 -3.92 -10.92 0.09
CA MET A 228 -5.01 -10.87 1.06
C MET A 228 -6.28 -11.55 0.55
N LEU A 229 -6.63 -11.35 -0.72
CA LEU A 229 -7.79 -11.97 -1.33
C LEU A 229 -7.71 -13.50 -1.33
N SER A 230 -6.50 -14.04 -1.51
CA SER A 230 -6.26 -15.49 -1.54
C SER A 230 -6.23 -16.15 -0.16
N ARG A 231 -6.12 -15.39 0.93
CA ARG A 231 -5.94 -15.92 2.30
C ARG A 231 -7.18 -15.84 3.16
N THR A 232 -8.17 -15.03 2.79
CA THR A 232 -9.39 -14.81 3.59
C THR A 232 -10.53 -15.70 3.13
N GLY A 233 -11.44 -16.03 4.05
CA GLY A 233 -12.55 -16.95 3.79
C GLY A 233 -13.53 -16.44 2.76
N LEU A 234 -13.76 -15.13 2.72
CA LEU A 234 -14.57 -14.49 1.69
C LEU A 234 -13.85 -13.24 1.17
N SER A 235 -13.64 -13.19 -0.13
CA SER A 235 -12.92 -12.09 -0.77
C SER A 235 -13.59 -11.67 -2.07
N PHE A 236 -13.52 -10.36 -2.35
CA PHE A 236 -14.16 -9.77 -3.51
C PHE A 236 -13.15 -8.93 -4.31
N ALA A 237 -13.13 -9.16 -5.62
CA ALA A 237 -12.44 -8.31 -6.57
C ALA A 237 -13.41 -7.27 -7.15
N MET A 238 -12.94 -6.04 -7.32
CA MET A 238 -13.67 -4.98 -8.01
C MET A 238 -13.93 -5.33 -9.48
N ALA A 239 -15.02 -4.79 -10.06
CA ALA A 239 -15.38 -5.04 -11.47
C ALA A 239 -14.27 -4.67 -12.46
N GLN A 240 -13.55 -3.56 -12.22
CA GLN A 240 -12.45 -3.08 -13.06
C GLN A 240 -11.11 -3.79 -12.79
N ALA A 241 -11.01 -4.64 -11.77
CA ALA A 241 -9.74 -5.30 -11.42
C ALA A 241 -9.19 -6.16 -12.57
N PRO A 242 -7.86 -6.29 -12.70
CA PRO A 242 -7.25 -7.22 -13.66
C PRO A 242 -7.68 -8.68 -13.42
N ASP A 243 -7.65 -9.49 -14.48
CA ASP A 243 -8.10 -10.89 -14.41
C ASP A 243 -7.38 -11.73 -13.34
N VAL A 244 -6.09 -11.50 -13.11
CA VAL A 244 -5.32 -12.18 -12.07
C VAL A 244 -5.86 -11.88 -10.67
N VAL A 245 -6.33 -10.67 -10.42
CA VAL A 245 -6.95 -10.26 -9.15
C VAL A 245 -8.32 -10.89 -9.00
N LYS A 246 -9.13 -10.88 -10.08
CA LYS A 246 -10.45 -11.53 -10.13
C LYS A 246 -10.36 -13.03 -9.86
N GLN A 247 -9.33 -13.69 -10.40
CA GLN A 247 -9.09 -15.13 -10.19
C GLN A 247 -8.64 -15.46 -8.76
N ALA A 248 -8.02 -14.51 -8.06
CA ALA A 248 -7.57 -14.69 -6.68
C ALA A 248 -8.70 -14.49 -5.64
N ALA A 249 -9.78 -13.83 -6.02
CA ALA A 249 -10.93 -13.57 -5.15
C ALA A 249 -11.98 -14.67 -5.20
N SER A 250 -12.77 -14.81 -4.13
CA SER A 250 -13.90 -15.74 -4.06
C SER A 250 -15.02 -15.36 -5.04
N ALA A 251 -15.19 -14.06 -5.30
CA ALA A 251 -16.16 -13.54 -6.24
C ALA A 251 -15.76 -12.16 -6.79
N VAL A 252 -16.37 -11.76 -7.89
CA VAL A 252 -16.21 -10.44 -8.50
C VAL A 252 -17.48 -9.64 -8.22
N LEU A 253 -17.29 -8.37 -7.81
CA LEU A 253 -18.37 -7.41 -7.60
C LEU A 253 -18.86 -6.85 -8.95
N GLU A 254 -20.12 -6.40 -8.98
CA GLU A 254 -20.64 -5.61 -10.09
C GLU A 254 -20.19 -4.13 -9.98
N ALA A 255 -19.97 -3.66 -8.76
CA ALA A 255 -19.52 -2.32 -8.46
C ALA A 255 -18.08 -2.08 -8.94
N ASP A 256 -17.86 -0.87 -9.48
CA ASP A 256 -16.57 -0.34 -9.87
C ASP A 256 -16.18 0.89 -9.02
N ASP A 257 -14.99 1.42 -9.24
CA ASP A 257 -14.48 2.58 -8.48
C ASP A 257 -15.08 3.94 -8.91
N VAL A 258 -15.77 3.99 -10.04
CA VAL A 258 -16.42 5.20 -10.55
C VAL A 258 -17.80 5.38 -9.92
N GLU A 259 -18.65 4.35 -10.00
CA GLU A 259 -20.01 4.39 -9.46
C GLU A 259 -20.04 4.10 -7.96
N GLY A 260 -19.10 3.28 -7.48
CA GLY A 260 -18.98 2.83 -6.09
C GLY A 260 -20.07 1.83 -5.69
N GLY A 261 -20.18 1.59 -4.39
CA GLY A 261 -21.12 0.63 -3.82
C GLY A 261 -20.50 -0.74 -3.58
N ALA A 262 -19.20 -0.86 -3.72
CA ALA A 262 -18.46 -2.10 -3.51
C ALA A 262 -18.56 -2.62 -2.09
N ILE A 263 -18.44 -1.73 -1.10
CA ILE A 263 -18.56 -2.11 0.32
C ILE A 263 -19.97 -2.57 0.62
N ALA A 264 -21.00 -1.87 0.08
CA ALA A 264 -22.40 -2.24 0.25
C ALA A 264 -22.69 -3.62 -0.36
N GLU A 265 -22.28 -3.82 -1.63
CA GLU A 265 -22.50 -5.09 -2.33
C GLU A 265 -21.78 -6.25 -1.63
N ALA A 266 -20.53 -6.07 -1.23
CA ALA A 266 -19.77 -7.10 -0.53
C ALA A 266 -20.40 -7.43 0.84
N ALA A 267 -20.85 -6.44 1.59
CA ALA A 267 -21.50 -6.65 2.88
C ALA A 267 -22.84 -7.40 2.75
N GLU A 268 -23.64 -7.07 1.75
CA GLU A 268 -24.88 -7.79 1.43
C GLU A 268 -24.59 -9.25 1.03
N ARG A 269 -23.64 -9.49 0.13
CA ARG A 269 -23.23 -10.85 -0.30
C ARG A 269 -22.63 -11.68 0.83
N ALA A 270 -21.98 -11.03 1.78
CA ALA A 270 -21.43 -11.66 2.98
C ALA A 270 -22.48 -11.90 4.08
N GLY A 271 -23.70 -11.40 3.92
CA GLY A 271 -24.76 -11.49 4.94
C GLY A 271 -24.49 -10.62 6.18
N LEU A 272 -23.72 -9.55 6.03
CA LEU A 272 -23.38 -8.60 7.10
C LEU A 272 -24.36 -7.41 7.17
N LEU A 273 -25.08 -7.15 6.07
CA LEU A 273 -26.13 -6.12 5.97
C LEU A 273 -27.48 -6.70 5.62
#